data_333902fc8d1f03de68aa8002d49fcbf0
#
_entry.id   333902fc8d1f03de68aa8002d49fcbf0
#
_cell.length_a   1.000
_cell.length_b   1.000
_cell.length_c   1.000
_cell.angle_alpha   90.00
_cell.angle_beta   90.00
_cell.angle_gamma   90.00
#
_symmetry.space_group_name_H-M   'P 1'
#
loop_
_entity.id
_entity.type
_entity.pdbx_description
1 polymer ?
#
loop_
_entity_poly.entity_id
_entity_poly.type
_entity_poly.pdbx_seq_one_letter_code
_entity_poly.pdbx_strand_id
1 'polypeptide(L)'
;MADQLSASIVRILSLKGTVAGAGFLVADRRVLTCAHVVAQALGLAPDLLDIPQVQVQLDLPLIAKGRILNARVVCWQPPRADGGADVAGLELEGNLPTGAQSAPVGALLFMRQASDSRLKANV
;
A
#
# COMPACT_ATOMS: atom_id res chain seq x y z
N MET A 1 20.72 2.17 11.49
CA MET A 1 20.40 2.36 10.07
C MET A 1 19.40 1.30 9.63
N ALA A 2 18.29 1.68 9.04
CA ALA A 2 17.29 0.72 8.57
C ALA A 2 17.83 -0.05 7.37
N ASP A 3 17.53 -1.36 7.29
CA ASP A 3 17.84 -2.15 6.10
C ASP A 3 16.90 -1.75 4.95
N GLN A 4 17.14 -2.32 3.77
CA GLN A 4 16.38 -1.95 2.56
C GLN A 4 14.89 -2.28 2.72
N LEU A 5 14.55 -3.42 3.32
CA LEU A 5 13.16 -3.79 3.53
C LEU A 5 12.47 -2.82 4.49
N SER A 6 13.09 -2.57 5.64
CA SER A 6 12.54 -1.64 6.64
C SER A 6 12.38 -0.22 6.08
N ALA A 7 13.32 0.20 5.25
CA ALA A 7 13.29 1.53 4.62
C ALA A 7 12.22 1.65 3.53
N SER A 8 11.57 0.55 3.15
CA SER A 8 10.52 0.51 2.13
C SER A 8 9.12 0.35 2.70
N ILE A 9 8.98 0.01 3.98
CA ILE A 9 7.67 -0.26 4.59
C ILE A 9 6.88 1.04 4.73
N VAL A 10 5.62 0.97 4.31
CA VAL A 10 4.67 2.09 4.33
C VAL A 10 3.47 1.70 5.18
N ARG A 11 2.99 2.61 6.04
CA ARG A 11 1.68 2.47 6.69
C ARG A 11 0.67 3.29 5.92
N ILE A 12 -0.46 2.67 5.60
CA ILE A 12 -1.60 3.37 4.99
C ILE A 12 -2.50 3.83 6.12
N LEU A 13 -2.79 5.12 6.15
CA LEU A 13 -3.51 5.75 7.24
C LEU A 13 -4.95 6.07 6.83
N SER A 14 -5.86 5.88 7.78
CA SER A 14 -7.26 6.29 7.58
C SER A 14 -7.38 7.82 7.63
N LEU A 15 -8.55 8.32 7.25
CA LEU A 15 -8.85 9.75 7.33
C LEU A 15 -8.79 10.26 8.77
N LYS A 16 -8.88 9.36 9.76
CA LYS A 16 -8.78 9.70 11.18
C LYS A 16 -7.36 9.56 11.72
N GLY A 17 -6.39 9.17 10.87
CA GLY A 17 -5.00 9.01 11.26
C GLY A 17 -4.65 7.66 11.87
N THR A 18 -5.59 6.72 11.91
CA THR A 18 -5.30 5.35 12.38
C THR A 18 -4.74 4.50 11.25
N VAL A 19 -4.01 3.44 11.60
CA VAL A 19 -3.41 2.56 10.60
C VAL A 19 -4.46 1.63 10.01
N ALA A 20 -4.65 1.69 8.70
CA ALA A 20 -5.54 0.80 7.98
C ALA A 20 -4.81 -0.46 7.47
N GLY A 21 -3.53 -0.34 7.18
CA GLY A 21 -2.75 -1.45 6.69
C GLY A 21 -1.36 -1.01 6.28
N ALA A 22 -0.67 -1.88 5.56
CA ALA A 22 0.71 -1.66 5.15
C ALA A 22 0.90 -1.85 3.65
N GLY A 23 2.02 -1.35 3.16
CA GLY A 23 2.46 -1.54 1.78
C GLY A 23 3.96 -1.38 1.69
N PHE A 24 4.46 -1.34 0.47
CA PHE A 24 5.89 -1.18 0.19
C PHE A 24 6.13 -0.12 -0.86
N LEU A 25 7.17 0.67 -0.65
CA LEU A 25 7.74 1.50 -1.69
C LEU A 25 8.44 0.57 -2.68
N VAL A 26 8.00 0.56 -3.94
CA VAL A 26 8.48 -0.42 -4.93
C VAL A 26 9.31 0.21 -6.04
N ALA A 27 9.20 1.50 -6.19
CA ALA A 27 9.99 2.28 -7.14
C ALA A 27 9.97 3.73 -6.68
N ASP A 28 10.63 4.60 -7.40
CA ASP A 28 10.64 6.03 -7.09
C ASP A 28 9.20 6.53 -6.96
N ARG A 29 8.80 6.94 -5.76
CA ARG A 29 7.48 7.47 -5.42
C ARG A 29 6.29 6.56 -5.75
N ARG A 30 6.52 5.27 -5.93
CA ARG A 30 5.45 4.29 -6.18
C ARG A 30 5.34 3.34 -5.00
N VAL A 31 4.09 3.14 -4.54
CA VAL A 31 3.77 2.26 -3.41
C VAL A 31 2.81 1.19 -3.87
N LEU A 32 3.05 -0.04 -3.46
CA LEU A 32 2.17 -1.18 -3.71
C LEU A 32 1.53 -1.60 -2.40
N THR A 33 0.21 -1.74 -2.40
CA THR A 33 -0.56 -2.18 -1.24
C THR A 33 -1.79 -2.97 -1.72
N CYS A 34 -2.67 -3.35 -0.80
CA CYS A 34 -3.91 -4.03 -1.15
C CYS A 34 -5.02 -3.02 -1.41
N ALA A 35 -5.88 -3.30 -2.38
CA ALA A 35 -7.02 -2.43 -2.67
C ALA A 35 -7.97 -2.32 -1.48
N HIS A 36 -8.23 -3.43 -0.75
CA HIS A 36 -9.10 -3.40 0.41
C HIS A 36 -8.56 -2.51 1.54
N VAL A 37 -7.22 -2.40 1.66
CA VAL A 37 -6.59 -1.52 2.64
C VAL A 37 -6.87 -0.06 2.30
N VAL A 38 -6.72 0.32 1.03
CA VAL A 38 -7.03 1.67 0.57
C VAL A 38 -8.51 1.99 0.75
N ALA A 39 -9.38 1.06 0.37
CA ALA A 39 -10.83 1.24 0.53
C ALA A 39 -11.19 1.46 2.01
N GLN A 40 -10.62 0.66 2.91
CA GLN A 40 -10.83 0.82 4.34
C GLN A 40 -10.34 2.18 4.82
N ALA A 41 -9.14 2.59 4.38
CA ALA A 41 -8.57 3.88 4.77
C ALA A 41 -9.46 5.05 4.35
N LEU A 42 -10.09 4.97 3.18
CA LEU A 42 -10.92 6.04 2.62
C LEU A 42 -12.41 5.92 2.98
N GLY A 43 -12.80 4.85 3.71
CA GLY A 43 -14.20 4.61 4.05
C GLY A 43 -15.05 4.23 2.85
N LEU A 44 -14.47 3.55 1.86
CA LEU A 44 -15.13 3.14 0.64
C LEU A 44 -15.46 1.65 0.68
N ALA A 45 -16.39 1.22 -0.19
CA ALA A 45 -16.72 -0.19 -0.31
C ALA A 45 -15.50 -0.98 -0.79
N PRO A 46 -15.19 -2.16 -0.20
CA PRO A 46 -14.00 -2.92 -0.57
C PRO A 46 -14.02 -3.46 -1.99
N ASP A 47 -15.21 -3.59 -2.59
CA ASP A 47 -15.38 -4.08 -3.95
C ASP A 47 -15.63 -2.97 -4.98
N LEU A 48 -15.32 -1.71 -4.61
CA LEU A 48 -15.44 -0.58 -5.53
C LEU A 48 -14.66 -0.85 -6.81
N LEU A 49 -15.32 -0.74 -7.96
CA LEU A 49 -14.70 -1.03 -9.26
C LEU A 49 -13.94 0.17 -9.80
N ASP A 50 -14.42 1.37 -9.53
CA ASP A 50 -13.80 2.58 -10.06
C ASP A 50 -12.61 2.99 -9.20
N ILE A 51 -11.56 3.49 -9.87
CA ILE A 51 -10.37 3.97 -9.18
C ILE A 51 -10.73 5.14 -8.26
N PRO A 52 -10.36 5.08 -6.95
CA PRO A 52 -10.64 6.19 -6.05
C PRO A 52 -9.91 7.47 -6.47
N GLN A 53 -10.60 8.60 -6.42
CA GLN A 53 -10.05 9.91 -6.78
C GLN A 53 -9.57 10.70 -5.55
N VAL A 54 -9.71 10.14 -4.36
CA VAL A 54 -9.35 10.78 -3.11
C VAL A 54 -7.90 10.46 -2.76
N GLN A 55 -7.19 11.44 -2.20
CA GLN A 55 -5.82 11.22 -1.75
C GLN A 55 -5.76 10.25 -0.58
N VAL A 56 -4.71 9.43 -0.56
CA VAL A 56 -4.41 8.50 0.51
C VAL A 56 -3.26 9.07 1.32
N GLN A 57 -3.38 9.03 2.64
CA GLN A 57 -2.32 9.45 3.54
C GLN A 57 -1.52 8.25 4.00
N LEU A 58 -0.21 8.42 4.10
CA LEU A 58 0.69 7.35 4.53
C LEU A 58 1.94 7.93 5.17
N ASP A 59 2.70 7.08 5.84
CA ASP A 59 4.04 7.41 6.29
C ASP A 59 4.97 6.19 6.16
N LEU A 60 6.27 6.43 6.31
CA LEU A 60 7.28 5.38 6.37
C LEU A 60 7.71 5.26 7.84
N PRO A 61 7.12 4.34 8.60
CA PRO A 61 7.24 4.36 10.06
C PRO A 61 8.64 4.09 10.59
N LEU A 62 9.48 3.40 9.82
CA LEU A 62 10.85 3.07 10.24
C LEU A 62 11.89 4.08 9.73
N ILE A 63 11.46 5.05 8.94
CA ILE A 63 12.32 6.09 8.38
C ILE A 63 11.92 7.47 8.89
N ALA A 64 10.64 7.79 8.85
CA ALA A 64 10.14 9.12 9.21
C ALA A 64 8.71 8.99 9.76
N LYS A 65 8.56 8.29 10.87
CA LYS A 65 7.26 8.06 11.52
C LYS A 65 6.60 9.38 11.85
N GLY A 66 5.32 9.49 11.46
CA GLY A 66 4.53 10.67 11.71
C GLY A 66 4.65 11.76 10.65
N ARG A 67 5.59 11.62 9.72
CA ARG A 67 5.67 12.54 8.57
C ARG A 67 4.65 12.07 7.52
N ILE A 68 3.51 12.73 7.47
CA ILE A 68 2.43 12.34 6.59
C ILE A 68 2.73 12.74 5.16
N LEU A 69 2.63 11.76 4.27
CA LEU A 69 2.77 11.95 2.83
C LEU A 69 1.41 11.68 2.19
N ASN A 70 1.15 12.38 1.10
CA ASN A 70 -0.07 12.19 0.33
C ASN A 70 0.26 11.40 -0.93
N ALA A 71 -0.66 10.54 -1.32
CA ALA A 71 -0.52 9.74 -2.53
C ALA A 71 -1.86 9.68 -3.26
N ARG A 72 -1.80 9.44 -4.56
CA ARG A 72 -3.00 9.20 -5.37
C ARG A 72 -2.98 7.77 -5.87
N VAL A 73 -4.15 7.21 -6.06
CA VAL A 73 -4.29 5.85 -6.62
C VAL A 73 -4.08 5.92 -8.12
N VAL A 74 -3.12 5.17 -8.65
CA VAL A 74 -2.80 5.13 -10.08
C VAL A 74 -3.05 3.75 -10.69
N CYS A 75 -3.24 2.73 -9.86
CA CYS A 75 -3.57 1.38 -10.30
C CYS A 75 -4.59 0.81 -9.30
N TRP A 76 -5.66 0.22 -9.80
CA TRP A 76 -6.74 -0.26 -8.93
C TRP A 76 -7.26 -1.61 -9.43
N GLN A 77 -7.02 -2.65 -8.62
CA GLN A 77 -7.49 -4.00 -8.88
C GLN A 77 -8.23 -4.46 -7.63
N PRO A 78 -9.55 -4.19 -7.51
CA PRO A 78 -10.29 -4.55 -6.30
C PRO A 78 -10.34 -6.06 -6.12
N PRO A 79 -10.57 -6.55 -4.88
CA PRO A 79 -10.70 -7.98 -4.66
C PRO A 79 -11.86 -8.54 -5.47
N ARG A 80 -11.66 -9.71 -6.10
CA ARG A 80 -12.69 -10.41 -6.84
C ARG A 80 -13.34 -11.46 -5.95
N ALA A 81 -14.53 -11.92 -6.37
CA ALA A 81 -15.29 -12.94 -5.65
C ALA A 81 -14.48 -14.23 -5.43
N ASP A 82 -13.55 -14.54 -6.34
CA ASP A 82 -12.68 -15.71 -6.25
C ASP A 82 -11.47 -15.48 -5.32
N GLY A 83 -11.36 -14.32 -4.71
CA GLY A 83 -10.23 -13.96 -3.86
C GLY A 83 -9.02 -13.44 -4.62
N GLY A 84 -9.10 -13.37 -5.95
CA GLY A 84 -8.01 -12.85 -6.77
C GLY A 84 -7.93 -11.33 -6.78
N ALA A 85 -6.88 -10.81 -7.38
CA ALA A 85 -6.58 -9.38 -7.47
C ALA A 85 -6.30 -8.77 -6.09
N ASP A 86 -6.96 -7.67 -5.71
CA ASP A 86 -6.77 -6.96 -4.45
C ASP A 86 -5.42 -6.24 -4.40
N VAL A 87 -5.14 -5.45 -5.42
CA VAL A 87 -3.90 -4.68 -5.53
C VAL A 87 -4.23 -3.21 -5.78
N ALA A 88 -3.52 -2.33 -5.10
CA ALA A 88 -3.55 -0.90 -5.37
C ALA A 88 -2.14 -0.38 -5.53
N GLY A 89 -1.92 0.39 -6.58
CA GLY A 89 -0.69 1.14 -6.80
C GLY A 89 -0.93 2.60 -6.50
N LEU A 90 -0.04 3.18 -5.71
CA LEU A 90 -0.11 4.59 -5.33
C LEU A 90 1.10 5.33 -5.86
N GLU A 91 0.92 6.61 -6.18
CA GLU A 91 2.02 7.50 -6.51
C GLU A 91 2.09 8.60 -5.46
N LEU A 92 3.24 8.72 -4.81
CA LEU A 92 3.47 9.76 -3.81
C LEU A 92 3.53 11.13 -4.48
N GLU A 93 2.92 12.11 -3.82
CA GLU A 93 3.06 13.51 -4.17
C GLU A 93 4.20 14.10 -3.32
N GLY A 94 5.08 14.84 -3.95
CA GLY A 94 6.21 15.44 -3.26
C GLY A 94 7.40 14.52 -3.14
N ASN A 95 8.31 14.89 -2.26
CA ASN A 95 9.60 14.22 -2.12
C ASN A 95 9.56 13.10 -1.08
N LEU A 96 10.33 12.04 -1.35
CA LEU A 96 10.53 10.97 -0.38
C LEU A 96 11.34 11.46 0.81
N PRO A 97 11.07 10.94 2.03
CA PRO A 97 11.94 11.20 3.17
C PRO A 97 13.35 10.65 2.91
N THR A 98 14.34 11.33 3.48
CA THR A 98 15.72 10.85 3.42
C THR A 98 15.82 9.46 4.03
N GLY A 99 16.48 8.55 3.34
CA GLY A 99 16.67 7.18 3.79
C GLY A 99 15.64 6.19 3.26
N ALA A 100 14.56 6.67 2.63
CA ALA A 100 13.58 5.78 2.01
C ALA A 100 14.22 5.00 0.85
N GLN A 101 13.91 3.71 0.75
CA GLN A 101 14.44 2.83 -0.28
C GLN A 101 13.31 1.97 -0.84
N SER A 102 13.43 1.60 -2.11
CA SER A 102 12.49 0.65 -2.74
C SER A 102 12.68 -0.74 -2.13
N ALA A 103 11.58 -1.47 -2.02
CA ALA A 103 11.60 -2.83 -1.50
C ALA A 103 12.47 -3.74 -2.37
N PRO A 104 13.19 -4.69 -1.78
CA PRO A 104 13.89 -5.71 -2.57
C PRO A 104 12.90 -6.62 -3.30
N VAL A 105 13.33 -7.21 -4.41
CA VAL A 105 12.48 -8.09 -5.23
C VAL A 105 11.86 -9.20 -4.39
N GLY A 106 12.59 -9.74 -3.42
CA GLY A 106 12.07 -10.80 -2.54
C GLY A 106 10.83 -10.38 -1.77
N ALA A 107 10.74 -9.12 -1.32
CA ALA A 107 9.55 -8.62 -0.62
C ALA A 107 8.33 -8.59 -1.52
N LEU A 108 8.51 -8.22 -2.79
CA LEU A 108 7.43 -8.21 -3.77
C LEU A 108 6.91 -9.63 -4.02
N LEU A 109 7.81 -10.60 -4.12
CA LEU A 109 7.44 -12.01 -4.26
C LEU A 109 6.69 -12.52 -3.05
N PHE A 110 7.10 -12.10 -1.84
CA PHE A 110 6.42 -12.46 -0.61
C PHE A 110 4.98 -11.92 -0.59
N MET A 111 4.76 -10.68 -1.00
CA MET A 111 3.42 -10.11 -1.10
C MET A 111 2.54 -10.92 -2.06
N ARG A 112 3.09 -11.31 -3.21
CA ARG A 112 2.39 -12.14 -4.19
C ARG A 112 1.99 -13.48 -3.60
N GLN A 113 2.91 -14.15 -2.88
CA GLN A 113 2.63 -15.42 -2.23
C GLN A 113 1.56 -15.29 -1.15
N ALA A 114 1.59 -14.23 -0.36
CA ALA A 114 0.57 -13.97 0.65
C ALA A 114 -0.81 -13.80 0.02
N SER A 115 -0.90 -13.11 -1.10
CA SER A 115 -2.14 -12.95 -1.85
C SER A 115 -2.64 -14.29 -2.38
N ASP A 116 -1.75 -15.12 -2.96
CA ASP A 116 -2.08 -16.45 -3.46
C ASP A 116 -2.54 -17.37 -2.33
N SER A 117 -1.89 -17.31 -1.17
CA SER A 117 -2.26 -18.11 0.01
C SER A 117 -3.66 -17.74 0.51
N ARG A 118 -3.98 -16.46 0.53
CA ARG A 118 -5.32 -15.99 0.90
C ARG A 118 -6.37 -16.49 -0.09
N LEU A 119 -6.05 -16.49 -1.37
CA LEU A 119 -6.92 -17.04 -2.41
C LEU A 119 -7.21 -18.52 -2.16
N LYS A 120 -6.18 -19.30 -1.84
CA LYS A 120 -6.31 -20.74 -1.56
C LYS A 120 -7.13 -21.01 -0.29
N ALA A 121 -6.98 -20.16 0.72
CA ALA A 121 -7.69 -20.33 1.99
C ALA A 121 -9.19 -20.13 1.85
N ASN A 122 -9.64 -19.45 0.82
CA ASN A 122 -11.07 -19.16 0.57
C ASN A 122 -11.75 -20.16 -0.36
N VAL A 123 -11.06 -21.20 -0.74
CA VAL A 123 -11.59 -22.24 -1.63
C VAL A 123 -12.24 -23.37 -0.85
#